data_20773ba80fadaf740041df8d9f9ea686
#
_entry.id   20773ba80fadaf740041df8d9f9ea686
#
_cell.length_a   1.000
_cell.length_b   1.000
_cell.length_c   1.000
_cell.angle_alpha   90.00
_cell.angle_beta   90.00
_cell.angle_gamma   90.00
#
_symmetry.space_group_name_H-M   'P 1'
#
loop_
_entity.id
_entity.type
_entity.pdbx_description
1 polymer ?
#
loop_
_entity_poly.entity_id
_entity_poly.type
_entity_poly.pdbx_seq_one_letter_code
_entity_poly.pdbx_strand_id
1 'polypeptide(L)'
;MLYKISALALLMPASGLVAQKPVPAKVTADLTAGPMQAKATAACLECHEARIILQQRLSKAAWTKEVDKMTKWGAVVDPGDRDALIDYLSTNFSPDKPAYEPQRTAVEKRGSAPKNY
;
A
#
# COMPACT_ATOMS: atom_id res chain seq x y z
N MET A 1 36.76 -7.32 63.54
CA MET A 1 36.38 -8.09 62.33
C MET A 1 36.07 -7.11 61.22
N LEU A 2 37.03 -6.94 60.28
CA LEU A 2 36.90 -5.98 59.15
C LEU A 2 36.34 -6.74 57.96
N TYR A 3 35.12 -6.37 57.50
CA TYR A 3 34.52 -6.88 56.25
C TYR A 3 35.08 -6.05 55.10
N LYS A 4 35.85 -6.68 54.24
CA LYS A 4 36.29 -6.10 52.94
C LYS A 4 35.14 -6.23 51.94
N ILE A 5 34.53 -5.11 51.58
CA ILE A 5 33.56 -5.02 50.48
C ILE A 5 34.33 -4.89 49.19
N SER A 6 34.40 -5.98 48.42
CA SER A 6 34.91 -5.98 47.05
C SER A 6 33.86 -5.36 46.10
N ALA A 7 34.18 -4.18 45.56
CA ALA A 7 33.36 -3.57 44.52
C ALA A 7 33.59 -4.32 43.21
N LEU A 8 32.58 -5.07 42.74
CA LEU A 8 32.55 -5.71 41.42
C LEU A 8 32.03 -4.67 40.41
N ALA A 9 32.92 -4.11 39.64
CA ALA A 9 32.56 -3.22 38.56
C ALA A 9 31.92 -4.01 37.40
N LEU A 10 30.61 -3.86 37.21
CA LEU A 10 29.91 -4.37 36.02
C LEU A 10 30.25 -3.48 34.80
N LEU A 11 31.07 -3.99 33.90
CA LEU A 11 31.19 -3.43 32.55
C LEU A 11 29.93 -3.75 31.78
N MET A 12 29.07 -2.75 31.53
CA MET A 12 27.98 -2.87 30.57
C MET A 12 28.53 -2.69 29.14
N PRO A 13 28.24 -3.62 28.22
CA PRO A 13 28.57 -3.41 26.81
C PRO A 13 27.64 -2.34 26.24
N ALA A 14 28.23 -1.30 25.62
CA ALA A 14 27.52 -0.30 24.86
C ALA A 14 26.87 -0.98 23.64
N SER A 15 25.54 -1.19 23.70
CA SER A 15 24.75 -1.65 22.55
C SER A 15 24.74 -0.55 21.51
N GLY A 16 25.54 -0.72 20.44
CA GLY A 16 25.56 0.18 19.30
C GLY A 16 24.17 0.23 18.65
N LEU A 17 23.52 1.39 18.67
CA LEU A 17 22.34 1.65 17.84
C LEU A 17 22.77 1.57 16.37
N VAL A 18 22.43 0.47 15.72
CA VAL A 18 22.54 0.37 14.26
C VAL A 18 21.43 1.26 13.69
N ALA A 19 21.80 2.42 13.17
CA ALA A 19 20.89 3.29 12.44
C ALA A 19 20.43 2.55 11.19
N GLN A 20 19.20 2.01 11.22
CA GLN A 20 18.57 1.41 10.06
C GLN A 20 18.27 2.53 9.06
N LYS A 21 18.90 2.43 7.88
CA LYS A 21 18.59 3.30 6.74
C LYS A 21 17.09 3.23 6.48
N PRO A 22 16.36 4.37 6.39
CA PRO A 22 14.94 4.32 6.07
C PRO A 22 14.77 3.65 4.71
N VAL A 23 14.07 2.52 4.70
CA VAL A 23 13.62 1.88 3.46
C VAL A 23 12.64 2.86 2.82
N PRO A 24 12.84 3.28 1.56
CA PRO A 24 11.89 4.15 0.90
C PRO A 24 10.51 3.49 0.97
N ALA A 25 9.55 4.19 1.60
CA ALA A 25 8.18 3.73 1.65
C ALA A 25 7.72 3.49 0.21
N LYS A 26 7.33 2.26 -0.10
CA LYS A 26 6.71 1.93 -1.39
C LYS A 26 5.51 2.86 -1.50
N VAL A 27 5.53 3.78 -2.47
CA VAL A 27 4.38 4.65 -2.74
C VAL A 27 3.29 3.73 -3.28
N THR A 28 2.43 3.24 -2.40
CA THR A 28 1.23 2.52 -2.78
C THR A 28 0.22 3.58 -3.23
N ALA A 29 -0.19 3.49 -4.49
CA ALA A 29 -1.30 4.32 -4.95
C ALA A 29 -2.55 3.94 -4.16
N ASP A 30 -3.22 4.91 -3.56
CA ASP A 30 -4.46 4.69 -2.84
C ASP A 30 -5.66 4.71 -3.81
N LEU A 31 -6.73 4.03 -3.43
CA LEU A 31 -8.00 4.14 -4.13
C LEU A 31 -8.56 5.57 -3.95
N THR A 32 -9.42 5.98 -4.88
CA THR A 32 -10.03 7.30 -4.86
C THR A 32 -10.74 7.59 -3.54
N ALA A 33 -10.52 8.78 -2.98
CA ALA A 33 -11.15 9.20 -1.73
C ALA A 33 -12.69 9.16 -1.83
N GLY A 34 -13.33 8.74 -0.76
CA GLY A 34 -14.79 8.65 -0.68
C GLY A 34 -15.27 7.76 0.47
N PRO A 35 -16.59 7.71 0.72
CA PRO A 35 -17.15 6.97 1.87
C PRO A 35 -16.81 5.48 1.87
N MET A 36 -16.63 4.88 0.70
CA MET A 36 -16.33 3.45 0.55
C MET A 36 -14.84 3.15 0.36
N GLN A 37 -13.96 4.16 0.34
CA GLN A 37 -12.53 3.96 0.11
C GLN A 37 -11.90 2.95 1.09
N ALA A 38 -12.15 3.13 2.39
CA ALA A 38 -11.59 2.24 3.41
C ALA A 38 -12.08 0.80 3.27
N LYS A 39 -13.38 0.62 2.98
CA LYS A 39 -13.99 -0.70 2.79
C LYS A 39 -13.51 -1.36 1.49
N ALA A 40 -13.38 -0.60 0.41
CA ALA A 40 -12.80 -1.06 -0.84
C ALA A 40 -11.32 -1.46 -0.67
N THR A 41 -10.54 -0.67 0.07
CA THR A 41 -9.15 -0.99 0.41
C THR A 41 -9.08 -2.31 1.17
N ALA A 42 -9.85 -2.48 2.24
CA ALA A 42 -9.86 -3.69 3.04
C ALA A 42 -10.30 -4.94 2.26
N ALA A 43 -11.32 -4.80 1.39
CA ALA A 43 -11.85 -5.94 0.65
C ALA A 43 -10.99 -6.33 -0.56
N CYS A 44 -10.32 -5.38 -1.21
CA CYS A 44 -9.70 -5.60 -2.52
C CYS A 44 -8.17 -5.68 -2.44
N LEU A 45 -7.52 -4.90 -1.56
CA LEU A 45 -6.06 -4.77 -1.55
C LEU A 45 -5.34 -5.83 -0.68
N GLU A 46 -6.08 -6.77 -0.09
CA GLU A 46 -5.49 -7.92 0.59
C GLU A 46 -4.78 -8.88 -0.40
N CYS A 47 -5.26 -8.96 -1.64
CA CYS A 47 -4.78 -9.91 -2.62
C CYS A 47 -3.98 -9.27 -3.76
N HIS A 48 -4.19 -8.00 -4.06
CA HIS A 48 -3.51 -7.31 -5.15
C HIS A 48 -3.35 -5.80 -4.91
N GLU A 49 -2.54 -5.15 -5.74
CA GLU A 49 -2.25 -3.72 -5.61
C GLU A 49 -3.42 -2.85 -6.14
N ALA A 50 -3.57 -1.64 -5.56
CA ALA A 50 -4.58 -0.67 -5.96
C ALA A 50 -4.56 -0.37 -7.48
N ARG A 51 -3.40 -0.39 -8.11
CA ARG A 51 -3.24 -0.17 -9.55
C ARG A 51 -4.12 -1.08 -10.41
N ILE A 52 -4.37 -2.31 -9.97
CA ILE A 52 -5.24 -3.26 -10.68
C ILE A 52 -6.66 -2.69 -10.81
N ILE A 53 -7.13 -1.94 -9.80
CA ILE A 53 -8.43 -1.28 -9.80
C ILE A 53 -8.35 0.08 -10.50
N LEU A 54 -7.35 0.89 -10.17
CA LEU A 54 -7.19 2.25 -10.68
C LEU A 54 -7.13 2.32 -12.22
N GLN A 55 -6.57 1.30 -12.87
CA GLN A 55 -6.47 1.23 -14.33
C GLN A 55 -7.75 0.74 -15.02
N GLN A 56 -8.73 0.23 -14.29
CA GLN A 56 -9.98 -0.27 -14.87
C GLN A 56 -10.90 0.89 -15.29
N ARG A 57 -11.67 0.65 -16.35
CA ARG A 57 -12.72 1.54 -16.85
C ARG A 57 -13.91 0.69 -17.24
N LEU A 58 -14.75 0.38 -16.25
CA LEU A 58 -15.84 -0.61 -16.40
C LEU A 58 -17.19 0.03 -16.16
N SER A 59 -18.20 -0.44 -16.90
CA SER A 59 -19.60 -0.09 -16.62
C SER A 59 -20.06 -0.62 -15.27
N LYS A 60 -21.15 -0.09 -14.71
CA LYS A 60 -21.70 -0.59 -13.45
C LYS A 60 -22.02 -2.09 -13.51
N ALA A 61 -22.58 -2.57 -14.63
CA ALA A 61 -22.87 -3.98 -14.82
C ALA A 61 -21.60 -4.86 -14.82
N ALA A 62 -20.49 -4.35 -15.37
CA ALA A 62 -19.22 -5.05 -15.37
C ALA A 62 -18.58 -5.02 -13.97
N TRP A 63 -18.64 -3.89 -13.25
CA TRP A 63 -18.21 -3.81 -11.86
C TRP A 63 -18.98 -4.77 -10.94
N THR A 64 -20.30 -4.90 -11.15
CA THR A 64 -21.12 -5.89 -10.41
C THR A 64 -20.55 -7.28 -10.58
N LYS A 65 -20.26 -7.70 -11.82
CA LYS A 65 -19.68 -9.03 -12.10
C LYS A 65 -18.29 -9.19 -11.48
N GLU A 66 -17.46 -8.14 -11.49
CA GLU A 66 -16.13 -8.21 -10.89
C GLU A 66 -16.20 -8.34 -9.37
N VAL A 67 -17.03 -7.54 -8.69
CA VAL A 67 -17.23 -7.64 -7.23
C VAL A 67 -17.73 -9.03 -6.84
N ASP A 68 -18.73 -9.56 -7.55
CA ASP A 68 -19.27 -10.90 -7.28
C ASP A 68 -18.21 -11.99 -7.50
N LYS A 69 -17.41 -11.85 -8.56
CA LYS A 69 -16.31 -12.78 -8.86
C LYS A 69 -15.24 -12.75 -7.77
N MET A 70 -14.80 -11.57 -7.34
CA MET A 70 -13.79 -11.43 -6.29
C MET A 70 -14.31 -11.96 -4.94
N THR A 71 -15.57 -11.70 -4.60
CA THR A 71 -16.22 -12.25 -3.41
C THR A 71 -16.24 -13.77 -3.45
N LYS A 72 -16.58 -14.36 -4.61
CA LYS A 72 -16.54 -15.81 -4.80
C LYS A 72 -15.11 -16.38 -4.63
N TRP A 73 -14.09 -15.60 -4.93
CA TRP A 73 -12.69 -16.00 -4.80
C TRP A 73 -12.09 -15.67 -3.41
N GLY A 74 -12.90 -15.13 -2.49
CA GLY A 74 -12.52 -14.94 -1.10
C GLY A 74 -12.36 -13.50 -0.65
N ALA A 75 -12.67 -12.51 -1.50
CA ALA A 75 -12.72 -11.12 -1.04
C ALA A 75 -13.82 -10.94 0.00
N VAL A 76 -13.47 -10.33 1.13
CA VAL A 76 -14.41 -10.13 2.25
C VAL A 76 -15.19 -8.83 2.01
N VAL A 77 -16.40 -8.97 1.47
CA VAL A 77 -17.33 -7.86 1.27
C VAL A 77 -18.57 -8.12 2.13
N ASP A 78 -18.87 -7.17 3.03
CA ASP A 78 -20.12 -7.24 3.79
C ASP A 78 -21.31 -7.17 2.82
N PRO A 79 -22.31 -8.06 2.94
CA PRO A 79 -23.49 -8.04 2.05
C PRO A 79 -24.22 -6.69 2.05
N GLY A 80 -24.26 -5.99 3.18
CA GLY A 80 -24.87 -4.65 3.29
C GLY A 80 -24.08 -3.54 2.58
N ASP A 81 -22.80 -3.74 2.35
CA ASP A 81 -21.92 -2.78 1.68
C ASP A 81 -21.75 -3.05 0.17
N ARG A 82 -22.18 -4.22 -0.29
CA ARG A 82 -21.93 -4.67 -1.68
C ARG A 82 -22.38 -3.65 -2.73
N ASP A 83 -23.60 -3.17 -2.64
CA ASP A 83 -24.14 -2.24 -3.63
C ASP A 83 -23.49 -0.88 -3.57
N ALA A 84 -23.22 -0.36 -2.36
CA ALA A 84 -22.47 0.89 -2.16
C ALA A 84 -21.03 0.77 -2.70
N LEU A 85 -20.40 -0.38 -2.56
CA LEU A 85 -19.08 -0.65 -3.12
C LEU A 85 -19.10 -0.64 -4.67
N ILE A 86 -20.11 -1.27 -5.27
CA ILE A 86 -20.31 -1.26 -6.73
C ILE A 86 -20.56 0.16 -7.23
N ASP A 87 -21.35 0.95 -6.51
CA ASP A 87 -21.60 2.36 -6.85
C ASP A 87 -20.32 3.20 -6.77
N TYR A 88 -19.53 3.02 -5.72
CA TYR A 88 -18.23 3.67 -5.57
C TYR A 88 -17.30 3.33 -6.74
N LEU A 89 -17.15 2.06 -7.09
CA LEU A 89 -16.27 1.61 -8.16
C LEU A 89 -16.77 2.13 -9.53
N SER A 90 -18.06 2.02 -9.81
CA SER A 90 -18.63 2.46 -11.08
C SER A 90 -18.64 3.97 -11.24
N THR A 91 -18.67 4.74 -10.17
CA THR A 91 -18.59 6.21 -10.20
C THR A 91 -17.16 6.68 -10.44
N ASN A 92 -16.19 6.07 -9.78
CA ASN A 92 -14.81 6.53 -9.84
C ASN A 92 -14.03 5.94 -11.02
N PHE A 93 -14.41 4.77 -11.52
CA PHE A 93 -13.68 4.00 -12.55
C PHE A 93 -14.61 3.57 -13.69
N SER A 94 -15.50 4.48 -14.12
CA SER A 94 -16.40 4.29 -15.26
C SER A 94 -15.67 4.48 -16.60
N PRO A 95 -16.26 4.02 -17.73
CA PRO A 95 -15.67 4.16 -19.06
C PRO A 95 -15.45 5.60 -19.53
N ASP A 96 -16.20 6.55 -18.96
CA ASP A 96 -16.10 7.99 -19.27
C ASP A 96 -15.00 8.71 -18.49
N LYS A 97 -14.35 8.05 -17.53
CA LYS A 97 -13.22 8.63 -16.81
C LYS A 97 -11.93 8.56 -17.64
N PRO A 98 -11.02 9.55 -17.48
CA PRO A 98 -9.74 9.53 -18.16
C PRO A 98 -8.93 8.28 -17.81
N ALA A 99 -8.04 7.88 -18.70
CA ALA A 99 -7.12 6.76 -18.44
C ALA A 99 -6.28 7.01 -17.18
N TYR A 100 -5.95 5.94 -16.47
CA TYR A 100 -5.07 6.03 -15.32
C TYR A 100 -3.63 6.28 -15.76
N GLU A 101 -3.08 7.41 -15.32
CA GLU A 101 -1.67 7.73 -15.52
C GLU A 101 -0.89 7.33 -14.25
N PRO A 102 -0.07 6.27 -14.31
CA PRO A 102 0.76 5.88 -13.18
C PRO A 102 1.77 6.99 -12.88
N GLN A 103 1.89 7.38 -11.63
CA GLN A 103 2.96 8.30 -11.21
C GLN A 103 4.31 7.63 -11.51
N ARG A 104 5.04 8.18 -12.47
CA ARG A 104 6.42 7.79 -12.70
C ARG A 104 7.23 8.37 -11.55
N THR A 105 7.75 7.50 -10.69
CA THR A 105 8.83 7.91 -9.79
C THR A 105 9.94 8.47 -10.66
N ALA A 106 10.31 9.74 -10.42
CA ALA A 106 11.43 10.35 -11.11
C ALA A 106 12.63 9.41 -10.94
N VAL A 107 13.05 8.77 -12.03
CA VAL A 107 14.32 8.07 -12.05
C VAL A 107 15.36 9.15 -11.84
N GLU A 108 15.92 9.21 -10.64
CA GLU A 108 17.07 10.03 -10.37
C GLU A 108 18.11 9.72 -11.45
N LYS A 109 18.36 10.70 -12.31
CA LYS A 109 19.40 10.61 -13.33
C LYS A 109 20.68 10.25 -12.58
N ARG A 110 21.03 8.98 -12.61
CA ARG A 110 22.31 8.50 -12.13
C ARG A 110 23.34 9.24 -12.98
N GLY A 111 23.99 10.25 -12.36
CA GLY A 111 24.95 11.09 -13.03
C GLY A 111 25.92 10.22 -13.81
N SER A 112 26.03 10.47 -15.09
CA SER A 112 27.06 9.88 -15.93
C SER A 112 28.40 10.23 -15.30
N ALA A 113 29.08 9.23 -14.76
CA ALA A 113 30.45 9.40 -14.30
C ALA A 113 31.31 9.94 -15.46
N PRO A 114 32.18 10.93 -15.23
CA PRO A 114 33.05 11.43 -16.29
C PRO A 114 33.94 10.30 -16.76
N LYS A 115 33.90 10.02 -18.06
CA LYS A 115 34.84 9.12 -18.71
C LYS A 115 36.17 9.84 -18.77
N ASN A 116 37.08 9.48 -17.87
CA ASN A 116 38.47 9.89 -17.99
C ASN A 116 39.13 9.01 -19.06
N TYR A 117 39.51 9.64 -20.17
CA TYR A 117 40.43 9.08 -21.15
C TYR A 117 41.88 9.37 -20.70
#